data_ab144f6d6cdbeb0d3fb166e564cbc49d
#
_entry.id   ab144f6d6cdbeb0d3fb166e564cbc49d
#
_cell.length_a   1.000
_cell.length_b   1.000
_cell.length_c   1.000
_cell.angle_alpha   90.00
_cell.angle_beta   90.00
_cell.angle_gamma   90.00
#
_symmetry.space_group_name_H-M   'P 1'
#
loop_
_entity.id
_entity.type
_entity.pdbx_description
1 polymer ?
#
loop_
_entity_poly.entity_id
_entity_poly.type
_entity_poly.pdbx_seq_one_letter_code
_entity_poly.pdbx_strand_id
1 'polypeptide(L)'
;MKLDKKTIIKQINLIRREIGHDNVKINIKKLIYDKKYDELWIITPDRPDKSSIIGKGGWVVGKLREKMKINKIHVESYSDYLIKEYRMKLSLQKLDSFIKEQENEKSNQSFLTPIENLKSILEAKIENIYNFDFTEYFNNHDYEFSKNENNAIVALSGGVDSSFSLVIAKKLGFNPIAVTIDPGTIILPKQFKDNIKKLCKEISVKHKYIPMDYTEIIQDSLSGNLHPCGRCSKETASALFNYGKDNNINLVIFGDMLSTGSQCITKYKINKTINNKFNKDNENNEDNNEVNENNKEINENNNKINENNNKRINKNNENNNFDEDDLDMFRLNLPATLSVGKEEIKKNILKYNLEQIKGFGCPLLYESHKKYPYFKKFSIQRILRETRSGALEPGEALDLIWSFYRTEK
;
A
#
# COMPACT_ATOMS: atom_id res chain seq x y z
N MET A 1 24.77 -30.86 1.27
CA MET A 1 25.49 -29.96 2.21
C MET A 1 24.58 -29.71 3.41
N LYS A 2 25.14 -29.63 4.64
CA LYS A 2 24.31 -29.42 5.84
C LYS A 2 23.79 -27.97 5.85
N LEU A 3 22.48 -27.81 5.98
CA LEU A 3 21.81 -26.49 6.03
C LEU A 3 21.84 -25.95 7.48
N ASP A 4 23.04 -25.63 7.98
CA ASP A 4 23.20 -24.96 9.27
C ASP A 4 23.87 -23.59 9.14
N LYS A 5 23.67 -22.74 10.15
CA LYS A 5 24.14 -21.34 10.14
C LYS A 5 25.65 -21.23 9.93
N LYS A 6 26.44 -22.11 10.60
CA LYS A 6 27.90 -22.05 10.52
C LYS A 6 28.41 -22.37 9.12
N THR A 7 27.86 -23.41 8.49
CA THR A 7 28.20 -23.81 7.13
C THR A 7 27.84 -22.70 6.13
N ILE A 8 26.65 -22.12 6.24
CA ILE A 8 26.19 -21.03 5.35
C ILE A 8 27.10 -19.80 5.49
N ILE A 9 27.39 -19.34 6.72
CA ILE A 9 28.28 -18.19 6.97
C ILE A 9 29.67 -18.44 6.39
N LYS A 10 30.21 -19.67 6.58
CA LYS A 10 31.52 -20.05 6.00
C LYS A 10 31.49 -19.95 4.47
N GLN A 11 30.46 -20.46 3.82
CA GLN A 11 30.32 -20.36 2.35
C GLN A 11 30.17 -18.92 1.87
N ILE A 12 29.39 -18.11 2.56
CA ILE A 12 29.23 -16.69 2.22
C ILE A 12 30.60 -15.98 2.28
N ASN A 13 31.35 -16.17 3.36
CA ASN A 13 32.66 -15.55 3.50
C ASN A 13 33.69 -16.05 2.46
N LEU A 14 33.64 -17.31 2.06
CA LEU A 14 34.45 -17.83 0.96
C LEU A 14 34.08 -17.16 -0.36
N ILE A 15 32.80 -17.08 -0.69
CA ILE A 15 32.31 -16.41 -1.90
C ILE A 15 32.70 -14.94 -1.92
N ARG A 16 32.57 -14.23 -0.78
CA ARG A 16 32.97 -12.82 -0.68
C ARG A 16 34.45 -12.64 -1.01
N ARG A 17 35.33 -13.50 -0.49
CA ARG A 17 36.76 -13.45 -0.84
C ARG A 17 37.01 -13.74 -2.31
N GLU A 18 36.34 -14.75 -2.90
CA GLU A 18 36.47 -15.11 -4.31
C GLU A 18 36.15 -13.93 -5.26
N ILE A 19 35.27 -13.02 -4.83
CA ILE A 19 34.88 -11.84 -5.62
C ILE A 19 35.57 -10.55 -5.17
N GLY A 20 36.61 -10.65 -4.33
CA GLY A 20 37.41 -9.51 -3.88
C GLY A 20 36.75 -8.63 -2.82
N HIS A 21 35.78 -9.15 -2.09
CA HIS A 21 35.17 -8.45 -0.97
C HIS A 21 35.78 -8.83 0.37
N ASP A 22 35.86 -7.85 1.27
CA ASP A 22 36.35 -8.08 2.63
C ASP A 22 35.48 -9.05 3.41
N ASN A 23 36.11 -9.75 4.35
CA ASN A 23 35.38 -10.55 5.34
C ASN A 23 34.60 -9.61 6.26
N VAL A 24 33.34 -9.95 6.48
CA VAL A 24 32.48 -9.24 7.43
C VAL A 24 31.90 -10.23 8.42
N LYS A 25 31.67 -9.77 9.65
CA LYS A 25 30.91 -10.54 10.61
C LYS A 25 29.47 -10.59 10.16
N ILE A 26 28.99 -11.78 9.80
CA ILE A 26 27.60 -12.00 9.36
C ILE A 26 26.86 -12.75 10.47
N ASN A 27 25.68 -12.24 10.79
CA ASN A 27 24.80 -12.87 11.75
C ASN A 27 23.55 -13.40 11.03
N ILE A 28 23.16 -14.64 11.34
CA ILE A 28 21.95 -15.28 10.86
C ILE A 28 21.06 -15.60 12.06
N LYS A 29 19.87 -15.01 12.12
CA LYS A 29 18.89 -15.25 13.18
C LYS A 29 18.18 -16.58 13.01
N LYS A 30 17.67 -16.87 11.81
CA LYS A 30 16.88 -18.07 11.50
C LYS A 30 17.19 -18.55 10.09
N LEU A 31 17.10 -19.86 9.88
CA LEU A 31 17.08 -20.52 8.58
C LEU A 31 15.77 -21.28 8.46
N ILE A 32 15.09 -21.13 7.35
CA ILE A 32 13.86 -21.86 7.02
C ILE A 32 14.07 -22.45 5.63
N TYR A 33 13.94 -23.76 5.51
CA TYR A 33 14.06 -24.47 4.25
C TYR A 33 12.72 -25.11 3.89
N ASP A 34 12.15 -24.68 2.78
CA ASP A 34 10.97 -25.26 2.20
C ASP A 34 11.36 -26.36 1.20
N LYS A 35 11.11 -27.60 1.59
CA LYS A 35 11.42 -28.77 0.75
C LYS A 35 10.51 -28.88 -0.49
N LYS A 36 9.27 -28.37 -0.42
CA LYS A 36 8.30 -28.47 -1.50
C LYS A 36 8.73 -27.66 -2.72
N TYR A 37 9.26 -26.46 -2.48
CA TYR A 37 9.69 -25.54 -3.54
C TYR A 37 11.21 -25.47 -3.70
N ASP A 38 11.97 -26.16 -2.88
CA ASP A 38 13.44 -26.08 -2.79
C ASP A 38 13.93 -24.65 -2.61
N GLU A 39 13.35 -23.97 -1.60
CA GLU A 39 13.62 -22.57 -1.31
C GLU A 39 14.19 -22.41 0.11
N LEU A 40 15.22 -21.56 0.27
CA LEU A 40 15.86 -21.26 1.54
C LEU A 40 15.65 -19.80 1.93
N TRP A 41 15.06 -19.55 3.09
CA TRP A 41 15.03 -18.24 3.73
C TRP A 41 16.17 -18.10 4.72
N ILE A 42 17.02 -17.09 4.52
CA ILE A 42 18.07 -16.67 5.43
C ILE A 42 17.60 -15.40 6.12
N ILE A 43 17.19 -15.51 7.38
CA ILE A 43 16.71 -14.38 8.17
C ILE A 43 17.86 -13.81 8.98
N THR A 44 18.25 -12.58 8.67
CA THR A 44 19.31 -11.84 9.39
C THR A 44 18.71 -11.03 10.54
N PRO A 45 19.48 -10.58 11.52
CA PRO A 45 18.99 -9.67 12.55
C PRO A 45 18.48 -8.37 11.97
N ASP A 46 19.23 -7.75 11.05
CA ASP A 46 18.93 -6.46 10.46
C ASP A 46 19.48 -6.32 9.03
N ARG A 47 19.16 -5.23 8.36
CA ARG A 47 19.50 -4.90 6.96
C ARG A 47 20.99 -4.91 6.62
N PRO A 48 21.94 -4.47 7.49
CA PRO A 48 23.38 -4.59 7.19
C PRO A 48 23.84 -6.03 6.93
N ASP A 49 23.40 -6.98 7.77
CA ASP A 49 23.67 -8.40 7.56
C ASP A 49 23.02 -8.92 6.26
N LYS A 50 21.74 -8.54 6.00
CA LYS A 50 21.02 -8.85 4.75
C LYS A 50 21.83 -8.37 3.53
N SER A 51 22.27 -7.12 3.53
CA SER A 51 23.06 -6.54 2.44
C SER A 51 24.40 -7.27 2.23
N SER A 52 25.05 -7.66 3.31
CA SER A 52 26.31 -8.40 3.26
C SER A 52 26.18 -9.80 2.65
N ILE A 53 25.03 -10.46 2.86
CA ILE A 53 24.71 -11.78 2.29
C ILE A 53 24.29 -11.66 0.82
N ILE A 54 23.52 -10.63 0.46
CA ILE A 54 23.10 -10.40 -0.93
C ILE A 54 24.34 -10.05 -1.78
N GLY A 55 25.19 -9.15 -1.27
CA GLY A 55 26.34 -8.61 -1.99
C GLY A 55 25.94 -7.64 -3.11
N LYS A 56 26.92 -6.95 -3.68
CA LYS A 56 26.71 -6.00 -4.78
C LYS A 56 26.05 -6.71 -5.96
N GLY A 57 24.91 -6.20 -6.41
CA GLY A 57 24.16 -6.77 -7.54
C GLY A 57 23.65 -8.20 -7.33
N GLY A 58 23.57 -8.69 -6.07
CA GLY A 58 23.12 -10.06 -5.77
C GLY A 58 24.18 -11.16 -6.03
N TRP A 59 25.42 -10.81 -6.32
CA TRP A 59 26.47 -11.76 -6.68
C TRP A 59 26.77 -12.80 -5.61
N VAL A 60 26.77 -12.40 -4.33
CA VAL A 60 27.11 -13.34 -3.24
C VAL A 60 25.99 -14.36 -3.07
N VAL A 61 24.73 -13.92 -3.00
CA VAL A 61 23.59 -14.83 -2.86
C VAL A 61 23.39 -15.69 -4.11
N GLY A 62 23.66 -15.17 -5.31
CA GLY A 62 23.61 -15.91 -6.55
C GLY A 62 24.62 -17.07 -6.59
N LYS A 63 25.89 -16.81 -6.25
CA LYS A 63 26.92 -17.85 -6.13
C LYS A 63 26.63 -18.83 -4.98
N LEU A 64 26.05 -18.36 -3.87
CA LEU A 64 25.65 -19.23 -2.77
C LEU A 64 24.58 -20.22 -3.25
N ARG A 65 23.56 -19.72 -3.98
CA ARG A 65 22.52 -20.55 -4.57
C ARG A 65 23.09 -21.66 -5.46
N GLU A 66 24.01 -21.30 -6.36
CA GLU A 66 24.67 -22.24 -7.28
C GLU A 66 25.47 -23.31 -6.52
N LYS A 67 26.31 -22.88 -5.53
CA LYS A 67 27.11 -23.81 -4.71
C LYS A 67 26.26 -24.75 -3.86
N MET A 68 25.12 -24.27 -3.38
CA MET A 68 24.21 -25.06 -2.54
C MET A 68 23.25 -25.91 -3.37
N LYS A 69 23.13 -25.66 -4.68
CA LYS A 69 22.19 -26.30 -5.61
C LYS A 69 20.73 -26.15 -5.11
N ILE A 70 20.36 -24.97 -4.64
CA ILE A 70 19.02 -24.63 -4.18
C ILE A 70 18.34 -23.81 -5.26
N ASN A 71 17.04 -24.07 -5.50
CA ASN A 71 16.26 -23.37 -6.51
C ASN A 71 16.21 -21.86 -6.25
N LYS A 72 15.92 -21.44 -5.01
CA LYS A 72 15.86 -20.03 -4.65
C LYS A 72 16.35 -19.78 -3.24
N ILE A 73 17.08 -18.66 -3.04
CA ILE A 73 17.48 -18.19 -1.71
C ILE A 73 16.86 -16.78 -1.49
N HIS A 74 16.08 -16.68 -0.44
CA HIS A 74 15.55 -15.43 0.07
C HIS A 74 16.41 -14.95 1.22
N VAL A 75 16.81 -13.69 1.20
CA VAL A 75 17.59 -13.09 2.31
C VAL A 75 16.77 -11.94 2.86
N GLU A 76 16.36 -12.07 4.11
CA GLU A 76 15.43 -11.13 4.74
C GLU A 76 15.95 -10.62 6.08
N SER A 77 15.51 -9.43 6.44
CA SER A 77 15.84 -8.82 7.73
C SER A 77 14.71 -9.06 8.73
N TYR A 78 15.06 -9.51 9.93
CA TYR A 78 14.07 -9.71 10.98
C TYR A 78 13.42 -8.39 11.43
N SER A 79 14.17 -7.29 11.42
CA SER A 79 13.61 -5.97 11.72
C SER A 79 12.49 -5.56 10.74
N ASP A 80 12.61 -5.93 9.45
CA ASP A 80 11.55 -5.67 8.46
C ASP A 80 10.30 -6.51 8.74
N TYR A 81 10.49 -7.78 9.16
CA TYR A 81 9.36 -8.62 9.58
C TYR A 81 8.65 -8.07 10.82
N LEU A 82 9.39 -7.58 11.82
CA LEU A 82 8.79 -6.96 13.01
C LEU A 82 7.91 -5.76 12.65
N ILE A 83 8.35 -4.93 11.69
CA ILE A 83 7.56 -3.79 11.22
C ILE A 83 6.29 -4.28 10.51
N LYS A 84 6.41 -5.27 9.62
CA LYS A 84 5.26 -5.86 8.92
C LYS A 84 4.26 -6.49 9.89
N GLU A 85 4.77 -7.30 10.83
CA GLU A 85 3.96 -7.95 11.86
C GLU A 85 3.21 -6.93 12.73
N TYR A 86 3.90 -5.90 13.21
CA TYR A 86 3.30 -4.82 13.99
C TYR A 86 2.17 -4.13 13.23
N ARG A 87 2.39 -3.78 11.96
CA ARG A 87 1.37 -3.15 11.12
C ARG A 87 0.17 -4.06 10.88
N MET A 88 0.40 -5.36 10.64
CA MET A 88 -0.69 -6.33 10.50
C MET A 88 -1.50 -6.49 11.79
N LYS A 89 -0.85 -6.49 12.95
CA LYS A 89 -1.54 -6.51 14.26
C LYS A 89 -2.38 -5.26 14.50
N LEU A 90 -1.89 -4.08 14.11
CA LEU A 90 -2.70 -2.85 14.16
C LEU A 90 -3.92 -2.93 13.23
N SER A 91 -3.74 -3.46 12.01
CA SER A 91 -4.85 -3.68 11.08
C SER A 91 -5.87 -4.67 11.65
N LEU A 92 -5.40 -5.76 12.26
CA LEU A 92 -6.26 -6.77 12.90
C LEU A 92 -7.11 -6.15 14.02
N GLN A 93 -6.49 -5.39 14.92
CA GLN A 93 -7.21 -4.67 15.98
C GLN A 93 -8.26 -3.72 15.41
N LYS A 94 -7.95 -3.05 14.30
CA LYS A 94 -8.88 -2.11 13.65
C LYS A 94 -10.07 -2.86 13.01
N LEU A 95 -9.82 -4.02 12.37
CA LEU A 95 -10.89 -4.87 11.83
C LEU A 95 -11.79 -5.42 12.94
N ASP A 96 -11.21 -5.89 14.04
CA ASP A 96 -11.97 -6.37 15.22
C ASP A 96 -12.88 -5.28 15.79
N SER A 97 -12.35 -4.07 15.95
CA SER A 97 -13.15 -2.94 16.44
C SER A 97 -14.28 -2.59 15.49
N PHE A 98 -13.97 -2.55 14.18
CA PHE A 98 -14.94 -2.25 13.14
C PHE A 98 -16.08 -3.28 13.09
N ILE A 99 -15.77 -4.58 13.10
CA ILE A 99 -16.79 -5.65 13.09
C ILE A 99 -17.71 -5.50 14.30
N LYS A 100 -17.15 -5.33 15.52
CA LYS A 100 -17.92 -5.13 16.74
C LYS A 100 -18.81 -3.89 16.70
N GLU A 101 -18.33 -2.78 16.16
CA GLU A 101 -19.12 -1.56 15.98
C GLU A 101 -20.34 -1.82 15.09
N GLN A 102 -20.12 -2.51 13.93
CA GLN A 102 -21.20 -2.79 12.99
C GLN A 102 -22.23 -3.80 13.54
N GLU A 103 -21.81 -4.81 14.31
CA GLU A 103 -22.70 -5.74 15.00
C GLU A 103 -23.57 -5.03 16.04
N ASN A 104 -22.99 -4.11 16.82
CA ASN A 104 -23.70 -3.34 17.86
C ASN A 104 -24.72 -2.35 17.26
N GLU A 105 -24.39 -1.70 16.16
CA GLU A 105 -25.28 -0.77 15.45
C GLU A 105 -26.43 -1.49 14.74
N LYS A 106 -26.48 -2.84 14.76
CA LYS A 106 -27.41 -3.66 13.96
C LYS A 106 -27.48 -3.21 12.49
N SER A 107 -26.40 -2.60 12.03
CA SER A 107 -26.29 -2.13 10.67
C SER A 107 -26.16 -3.34 9.74
N ASN A 108 -27.13 -3.51 8.85
CA ASN A 108 -27.15 -4.60 7.88
C ASN A 108 -26.14 -4.32 6.76
N GLN A 109 -24.84 -4.22 7.14
CA GLN A 109 -23.77 -3.99 6.17
C GLN A 109 -23.47 -5.29 5.45
N SER A 110 -23.93 -5.39 4.23
CA SER A 110 -23.79 -6.58 3.39
C SER A 110 -22.34 -7.04 3.15
N PHE A 111 -21.33 -6.19 3.46
CA PHE A 111 -19.91 -6.49 3.26
C PHE A 111 -19.19 -7.04 4.52
N LEU A 112 -19.91 -7.32 5.63
CA LEU A 112 -19.26 -7.78 6.87
C LEU A 112 -18.59 -9.15 6.69
N THR A 113 -19.24 -10.10 6.05
CA THR A 113 -18.66 -11.43 5.81
C THR A 113 -17.32 -11.36 5.05
N PRO A 114 -17.17 -10.61 3.93
CA PRO A 114 -15.86 -10.41 3.32
C PRO A 114 -14.83 -9.70 4.22
N ILE A 115 -15.24 -8.83 5.14
CA ILE A 115 -14.34 -8.23 6.13
C ILE A 115 -13.85 -9.25 7.16
N GLU A 116 -14.70 -10.18 7.59
CA GLU A 116 -14.32 -11.31 8.44
C GLU A 116 -13.36 -12.25 7.71
N ASN A 117 -13.58 -12.51 6.43
CA ASN A 117 -12.65 -13.26 5.58
C ASN A 117 -11.30 -12.54 5.46
N LEU A 118 -11.31 -11.19 5.35
CA LEU A 118 -10.09 -10.39 5.38
C LEU A 118 -9.35 -10.49 6.72
N LYS A 119 -10.08 -10.54 7.82
CA LYS A 119 -9.51 -10.78 9.14
C LYS A 119 -8.83 -12.15 9.20
N SER A 120 -9.52 -13.21 8.77
CA SER A 120 -8.99 -14.58 8.78
C SER A 120 -7.71 -14.74 7.97
N ILE A 121 -7.65 -14.15 6.76
CA ILE A 121 -6.41 -14.18 5.95
C ILE A 121 -5.28 -13.38 6.59
N LEU A 122 -5.61 -12.29 7.30
CA LEU A 122 -4.61 -11.48 8.00
C LEU A 122 -4.04 -12.24 9.21
N GLU A 123 -4.86 -12.97 9.96
CA GLU A 123 -4.44 -13.86 11.05
C GLU A 123 -3.51 -14.95 10.54
N ALA A 124 -3.91 -15.66 9.48
CA ALA A 124 -3.08 -16.69 8.85
C ALA A 124 -1.75 -16.14 8.33
N LYS A 125 -1.74 -14.90 7.81
CA LYS A 125 -0.52 -14.25 7.35
C LYS A 125 0.40 -13.85 8.51
N ILE A 126 -0.13 -13.44 9.66
CA ILE A 126 0.65 -13.15 10.87
C ILE A 126 1.31 -14.44 11.40
N GLU A 127 0.58 -15.55 11.42
CA GLU A 127 1.11 -16.84 11.86
C GLU A 127 2.22 -17.36 10.94
N ASN A 128 2.10 -17.14 9.64
CA ASN A 128 3.03 -17.62 8.61
C ASN A 128 3.83 -16.48 7.94
N ILE A 129 4.30 -15.53 8.73
CA ILE A 129 4.88 -14.26 8.25
C ILE A 129 6.04 -14.40 7.25
N TYR A 130 6.78 -15.52 7.26
CA TYR A 130 7.96 -15.72 6.41
C TYR A 130 7.62 -16.27 5.02
N ASN A 131 6.63 -17.15 4.93
CA ASN A 131 6.32 -17.91 3.71
C ASN A 131 4.83 -17.97 3.39
N PHE A 132 4.05 -16.97 3.82
CA PHE A 132 2.63 -16.89 3.48
C PHE A 132 2.44 -16.78 1.96
N ASP A 133 1.58 -17.61 1.40
CA ASP A 133 1.22 -17.61 -0.02
C ASP A 133 -0.29 -17.44 -0.20
N PHE A 134 -0.71 -16.34 -0.85
CA PHE A 134 -2.13 -16.06 -1.10
C PHE A 134 -2.78 -17.13 -1.97
N THR A 135 -2.04 -17.68 -2.96
CA THR A 135 -2.60 -18.70 -3.86
C THR A 135 -2.89 -19.98 -3.11
N GLU A 136 -1.95 -20.42 -2.28
CA GLU A 136 -2.13 -21.60 -1.44
C GLU A 136 -3.26 -21.40 -0.42
N TYR A 137 -3.33 -20.22 0.21
CA TYR A 137 -4.39 -19.88 1.14
C TYR A 137 -5.76 -19.98 0.48
N PHE A 138 -5.97 -19.33 -0.65
CA PHE A 138 -7.26 -19.32 -1.34
C PHE A 138 -7.60 -20.65 -2.03
N ASN A 139 -6.64 -21.53 -2.28
CA ASN A 139 -6.91 -22.89 -2.76
C ASN A 139 -7.48 -23.79 -1.65
N ASN A 140 -7.19 -23.46 -0.39
CA ASN A 140 -7.66 -24.19 0.79
C ASN A 140 -8.88 -23.56 1.47
N HIS A 141 -9.25 -22.34 1.06
CA HIS A 141 -10.38 -21.58 1.61
C HIS A 141 -11.23 -21.07 0.45
N ASP A 142 -12.37 -21.72 0.24
CA ASP A 142 -13.34 -21.29 -0.77
C ASP A 142 -14.41 -20.42 -0.09
N TYR A 143 -14.31 -19.11 -0.31
CA TYR A 143 -15.28 -18.17 0.22
C TYR A 143 -16.45 -18.05 -0.75
N GLU A 144 -17.66 -18.27 -0.24
CA GLU A 144 -18.87 -18.14 -1.02
C GLU A 144 -19.03 -16.73 -1.58
N PHE A 145 -19.39 -16.67 -2.85
CA PHE A 145 -19.62 -15.44 -3.59
C PHE A 145 -21.13 -15.25 -3.81
N SER A 146 -21.71 -14.25 -3.14
CA SER A 146 -23.08 -13.83 -3.42
C SER A 146 -23.12 -12.76 -4.52
N LYS A 147 -23.85 -13.01 -5.62
CA LYS A 147 -23.93 -12.06 -6.73
C LYS A 147 -24.70 -10.76 -6.41
N ASN A 148 -25.54 -10.77 -5.39
CA ASN A 148 -26.45 -9.67 -5.07
C ASN A 148 -26.13 -8.97 -3.75
N GLU A 149 -25.18 -9.49 -3.00
CA GLU A 149 -24.74 -8.98 -1.70
C GLU A 149 -23.27 -8.62 -1.73
N ASN A 150 -22.75 -8.08 -0.64
CA ASN A 150 -21.32 -7.78 -0.46
C ASN A 150 -20.76 -6.80 -1.51
N ASN A 151 -21.59 -5.86 -2.00
CA ASN A 151 -21.16 -4.91 -2.99
C ASN A 151 -20.05 -3.99 -2.46
N ALA A 152 -19.00 -3.81 -3.24
CA ALA A 152 -17.93 -2.89 -2.94
C ALA A 152 -17.42 -2.23 -4.23
N ILE A 153 -17.09 -0.95 -4.16
CA ILE A 153 -16.36 -0.28 -5.24
C ILE A 153 -14.88 -0.59 -5.07
N VAL A 154 -14.20 -0.96 -6.15
CA VAL A 154 -12.74 -1.05 -6.17
C VAL A 154 -12.18 0.03 -7.09
N ALA A 155 -11.39 0.93 -6.51
CA ALA A 155 -10.67 1.97 -7.24
C ALA A 155 -9.60 1.32 -8.15
N LEU A 156 -9.87 1.23 -9.44
CA LEU A 156 -9.02 0.53 -10.40
C LEU A 156 -8.31 1.52 -11.33
N SER A 157 -7.01 1.71 -11.13
CA SER A 157 -6.18 2.60 -11.96
C SER A 157 -5.48 1.90 -13.12
N GLY A 158 -5.56 0.56 -13.22
CA GLY A 158 -4.80 -0.25 -14.19
C GLY A 158 -3.35 -0.53 -13.79
N GLY A 159 -2.90 0.02 -12.67
CA GLY A 159 -1.62 -0.31 -12.06
C GLY A 159 -1.68 -1.61 -11.25
N VAL A 160 -0.51 -2.18 -10.93
CA VAL A 160 -0.38 -3.47 -10.26
C VAL A 160 -1.05 -3.53 -8.88
N ASP A 161 -0.98 -2.44 -8.10
CA ASP A 161 -1.50 -2.40 -6.73
C ASP A 161 -3.04 -2.43 -6.71
N SER A 162 -3.69 -1.63 -7.55
CA SER A 162 -5.14 -1.63 -7.69
C SER A 162 -5.67 -2.91 -8.32
N SER A 163 -4.91 -3.51 -9.24
CA SER A 163 -5.23 -4.81 -9.83
C SER A 163 -5.20 -5.93 -8.79
N PHE A 164 -4.19 -5.93 -7.91
CA PHE A 164 -4.12 -6.84 -6.78
C PHE A 164 -5.34 -6.66 -5.86
N SER A 165 -5.69 -5.42 -5.53
CA SER A 165 -6.86 -5.15 -4.68
C SER A 165 -8.15 -5.69 -5.27
N LEU A 166 -8.35 -5.55 -6.59
CA LEU A 166 -9.54 -6.08 -7.26
C LEU A 166 -9.58 -7.62 -7.21
N VAL A 167 -8.46 -8.28 -7.47
CA VAL A 167 -8.35 -9.75 -7.42
C VAL A 167 -8.61 -10.28 -6.01
N ILE A 168 -7.99 -9.67 -5.01
CA ILE A 168 -8.14 -10.10 -3.61
C ILE A 168 -9.54 -9.80 -3.09
N ALA A 169 -10.12 -8.63 -3.40
CA ALA A 169 -11.48 -8.31 -3.02
C ALA A 169 -12.48 -9.38 -3.51
N LYS A 170 -12.36 -9.76 -4.79
CA LYS A 170 -13.21 -10.82 -5.33
C LYS A 170 -13.01 -12.16 -4.62
N LYS A 171 -11.76 -12.53 -4.33
CA LYS A 171 -11.45 -13.80 -3.63
C LYS A 171 -11.91 -13.83 -2.18
N LEU A 172 -12.03 -12.67 -1.54
CA LEU A 172 -12.57 -12.54 -0.19
C LEU A 172 -14.10 -12.61 -0.13
N GLY A 173 -14.78 -12.75 -1.27
CA GLY A 173 -16.25 -12.85 -1.32
C GLY A 173 -16.96 -11.51 -1.51
N PHE A 174 -16.25 -10.40 -1.75
CA PHE A 174 -16.91 -9.18 -2.19
C PHE A 174 -17.47 -9.35 -3.60
N ASN A 175 -18.55 -8.64 -3.89
CA ASN A 175 -19.08 -8.43 -5.24
C ASN A 175 -18.56 -7.08 -5.77
N PRO A 176 -17.31 -7.04 -6.32
CA PRO A 176 -16.67 -5.79 -6.65
C PRO A 176 -17.23 -5.19 -7.93
N ILE A 177 -17.42 -3.88 -7.91
CA ILE A 177 -17.58 -3.06 -9.11
C ILE A 177 -16.28 -2.27 -9.26
N ALA A 178 -15.52 -2.56 -10.31
CA ALA A 178 -14.32 -1.82 -10.62
C ALA A 178 -14.67 -0.45 -11.19
N VAL A 179 -14.18 0.62 -10.56
CA VAL A 179 -14.43 1.98 -11.00
C VAL A 179 -13.11 2.69 -11.27
N THR A 180 -13.02 3.31 -12.44
CA THR A 180 -11.85 4.07 -12.89
C THR A 180 -12.23 5.50 -13.15
N ILE A 181 -11.53 6.44 -12.50
CA ILE A 181 -11.62 7.85 -12.85
C ILE A 181 -10.78 8.10 -14.09
N ASP A 182 -11.37 8.70 -15.12
CA ASP A 182 -10.73 8.98 -16.41
C ASP A 182 -10.54 10.49 -16.62
N PRO A 183 -9.40 11.05 -16.20
CA PRO A 183 -9.08 12.47 -16.40
C PRO A 183 -8.33 12.73 -17.72
N GLY A 184 -8.35 11.78 -18.64
CA GLY A 184 -7.64 11.86 -19.92
C GLY A 184 -6.28 11.16 -19.93
N THR A 185 -5.70 11.10 -21.13
CA THR A 185 -4.56 10.23 -21.46
C THR A 185 -3.25 10.62 -20.79
N ILE A 186 -3.09 11.87 -20.39
CA ILE A 186 -1.86 12.33 -19.70
C ILE A 186 -1.76 11.77 -18.25
N ILE A 187 -2.89 11.33 -17.68
CA ILE A 187 -2.94 10.72 -16.35
C ILE A 187 -3.26 9.23 -16.46
N LEU A 188 -4.20 8.86 -17.34
CA LEU A 188 -4.63 7.49 -17.58
C LEU A 188 -4.30 7.07 -19.03
N PRO A 189 -3.05 6.69 -19.34
CA PRO A 189 -2.66 6.29 -20.68
C PRO A 189 -3.30 4.98 -21.13
N LYS A 190 -3.25 4.73 -22.44
CA LYS A 190 -3.91 3.59 -23.08
C LYS A 190 -3.53 2.24 -22.45
N GLN A 191 -2.25 2.02 -22.11
CA GLN A 191 -1.79 0.77 -21.49
C GLN A 191 -2.53 0.45 -20.20
N PHE A 192 -2.82 1.47 -19.37
CA PHE A 192 -3.62 1.27 -18.15
C PHE A 192 -5.05 0.87 -18.49
N LYS A 193 -5.66 1.52 -19.49
CA LYS A 193 -7.02 1.17 -19.95
C LYS A 193 -7.09 -0.26 -20.50
N ASP A 194 -6.07 -0.69 -21.22
CA ASP A 194 -5.96 -2.05 -21.78
C ASP A 194 -5.82 -3.09 -20.64
N ASN A 195 -4.99 -2.82 -19.64
CA ASN A 195 -4.88 -3.66 -18.44
C ASN A 195 -6.20 -3.78 -17.68
N ILE A 196 -6.91 -2.66 -17.48
CA ILE A 196 -8.22 -2.62 -16.83
C ILE A 196 -9.21 -3.51 -17.56
N LYS A 197 -9.34 -3.32 -18.88
CA LYS A 197 -10.26 -4.09 -19.71
C LYS A 197 -9.94 -5.59 -19.68
N LYS A 198 -8.66 -5.94 -19.80
CA LYS A 198 -8.19 -7.32 -19.77
C LYS A 198 -8.53 -7.97 -18.42
N LEU A 199 -8.11 -7.35 -17.32
CA LEU A 199 -8.31 -7.90 -15.98
C LEU A 199 -9.80 -8.08 -15.66
N CYS A 200 -10.62 -7.04 -15.87
CA CYS A 200 -12.05 -7.11 -15.57
C CYS A 200 -12.77 -8.20 -16.37
N LYS A 201 -12.38 -8.39 -17.64
CA LYS A 201 -12.91 -9.47 -18.47
C LYS A 201 -12.50 -10.83 -17.92
N GLU A 202 -11.22 -11.02 -17.59
CA GLU A 202 -10.67 -12.30 -17.14
C GLU A 202 -11.26 -12.76 -15.81
N ILE A 203 -11.44 -11.84 -14.87
CA ILE A 203 -12.05 -12.17 -13.59
C ILE A 203 -13.57 -11.96 -13.53
N SER A 204 -14.21 -11.63 -14.66
CA SER A 204 -15.67 -11.41 -14.75
C SER A 204 -16.19 -10.40 -13.73
N VAL A 205 -15.60 -9.19 -13.72
CA VAL A 205 -16.00 -8.08 -12.86
C VAL A 205 -16.56 -6.93 -13.71
N LYS A 206 -17.68 -6.34 -13.28
CA LYS A 206 -18.25 -5.15 -13.90
C LYS A 206 -17.28 -3.97 -13.76
N HIS A 207 -17.11 -3.21 -14.83
CA HIS A 207 -16.24 -2.03 -14.83
C HIS A 207 -16.97 -0.77 -15.32
N LYS A 208 -16.68 0.37 -14.68
CA LYS A 208 -17.21 1.68 -15.03
C LYS A 208 -16.08 2.70 -15.12
N TYR A 209 -16.04 3.47 -16.22
CA TYR A 209 -15.27 4.72 -16.29
C TYR A 209 -16.11 5.90 -15.84
N ILE A 210 -15.54 6.79 -15.04
CA ILE A 210 -16.12 8.09 -14.67
C ILE A 210 -15.21 9.16 -15.27
N PRO A 211 -15.65 9.86 -16.33
CA PRO A 211 -14.88 10.98 -16.88
C PRO A 211 -14.84 12.12 -15.87
N MET A 212 -13.67 12.74 -15.70
CA MET A 212 -13.51 13.91 -14.84
C MET A 212 -12.59 14.94 -15.48
N ASP A 213 -12.91 16.21 -15.27
CA ASP A 213 -12.08 17.30 -15.76
C ASP A 213 -10.99 17.63 -14.73
N TYR A 214 -9.74 17.34 -15.10
CA TYR A 214 -8.54 17.68 -14.32
C TYR A 214 -7.73 18.80 -15.00
N THR A 215 -8.35 19.60 -15.84
CA THR A 215 -7.65 20.67 -16.59
C THR A 215 -6.87 21.60 -15.68
N GLU A 216 -7.44 22.05 -14.57
CA GLU A 216 -6.74 22.90 -13.59
C GLU A 216 -5.53 22.18 -12.96
N ILE A 217 -5.70 20.92 -12.53
CA ILE A 217 -4.61 20.14 -11.94
C ILE A 217 -3.47 19.97 -12.93
N ILE A 218 -3.81 19.70 -14.19
CA ILE A 218 -2.83 19.53 -15.26
C ILE A 218 -2.09 20.85 -15.52
N GLN A 219 -2.82 21.96 -15.65
CA GLN A 219 -2.25 23.29 -15.88
C GLN A 219 -1.35 23.73 -14.73
N ASP A 220 -1.81 23.61 -13.47
CA ASP A 220 -1.02 23.96 -12.28
C ASP A 220 0.25 23.11 -12.17
N SER A 221 0.16 21.82 -12.51
CA SER A 221 1.32 20.92 -12.47
C SER A 221 2.33 21.23 -13.57
N LEU A 222 1.87 21.56 -14.78
CA LEU A 222 2.71 21.91 -15.92
C LEU A 222 3.24 23.35 -15.87
N SER A 223 2.69 24.21 -15.00
CA SER A 223 3.22 25.56 -14.69
C SER A 223 4.12 25.59 -13.45
N GLY A 224 4.24 24.49 -12.72
CA GLY A 224 5.11 24.39 -11.53
C GLY A 224 4.47 24.87 -10.23
N ASN A 225 3.17 25.21 -10.25
CA ASN A 225 2.47 25.72 -9.08
C ASN A 225 2.09 24.61 -8.09
N LEU A 226 1.84 23.38 -8.59
CA LEU A 226 1.32 22.29 -7.80
C LEU A 226 1.95 20.94 -8.19
N HIS A 227 2.37 20.15 -7.19
CA HIS A 227 2.67 18.74 -7.41
C HIS A 227 1.37 17.93 -7.60
N PRO A 228 1.18 17.19 -8.72
CA PRO A 228 -0.15 16.67 -9.11
C PRO A 228 -0.75 15.65 -8.15
N CYS A 229 0.09 14.81 -7.51
CA CYS A 229 -0.39 13.59 -6.85
C CYS A 229 -1.38 13.84 -5.71
N GLY A 230 -1.17 14.85 -4.87
CA GLY A 230 -2.05 15.13 -3.73
C GLY A 230 -3.46 15.49 -4.17
N ARG A 231 -3.58 16.49 -5.08
CA ARG A 231 -4.88 16.95 -5.58
C ARG A 231 -5.57 15.89 -6.44
N CYS A 232 -4.84 15.20 -7.32
CA CYS A 232 -5.39 14.07 -8.08
C CYS A 232 -5.97 13.00 -7.16
N SER A 233 -5.25 12.63 -6.09
CA SER A 233 -5.71 11.59 -5.15
C SER A 233 -6.98 12.01 -4.40
N LYS A 234 -7.07 13.28 -3.99
CA LYS A 234 -8.23 13.86 -3.31
C LYS A 234 -9.46 13.84 -4.22
N GLU A 235 -9.33 14.38 -5.43
CA GLU A 235 -10.43 14.43 -6.40
C GLU A 235 -10.90 13.02 -6.82
N THR A 236 -9.95 12.11 -7.06
CA THR A 236 -10.27 10.70 -7.35
C THR A 236 -11.05 10.04 -6.20
N ALA A 237 -10.62 10.23 -4.95
CA ALA A 237 -11.32 9.65 -3.80
C ALA A 237 -12.72 10.23 -3.65
N SER A 238 -12.87 11.55 -3.79
CA SER A 238 -14.17 12.25 -3.76
C SER A 238 -15.15 11.70 -4.80
N ALA A 239 -14.71 11.55 -6.05
CA ALA A 239 -15.53 11.02 -7.12
C ALA A 239 -15.97 9.58 -6.87
N LEU A 240 -15.10 8.74 -6.32
CA LEU A 240 -15.43 7.35 -5.99
C LEU A 240 -16.44 7.25 -4.85
N PHE A 241 -16.32 8.10 -3.82
CA PHE A 241 -17.30 8.15 -2.73
C PHE A 241 -18.66 8.67 -3.20
N ASN A 242 -18.68 9.70 -4.06
CA ASN A 242 -19.93 10.20 -4.65
C ASN A 242 -20.60 9.10 -5.50
N TYR A 243 -19.82 8.39 -6.32
CA TYR A 243 -20.35 7.26 -7.08
C TYR A 243 -20.91 6.15 -6.16
N GLY A 244 -20.24 5.87 -5.05
CA GLY A 244 -20.73 4.93 -4.03
C GLY A 244 -22.07 5.36 -3.45
N LYS A 245 -22.17 6.62 -3.04
CA LYS A 245 -23.41 7.23 -2.54
C LYS A 245 -24.56 7.11 -3.55
N ASP A 246 -24.31 7.48 -4.81
CA ASP A 246 -25.33 7.47 -5.87
C ASP A 246 -25.82 6.07 -6.24
N ASN A 247 -25.01 5.04 -5.93
CA ASN A 247 -25.32 3.63 -6.20
C ASN A 247 -25.62 2.81 -4.93
N ASN A 248 -25.78 3.45 -3.78
CA ASN A 248 -26.00 2.79 -2.47
C ASN A 248 -24.92 1.75 -2.13
N ILE A 249 -23.66 2.04 -2.42
CA ILE A 249 -22.51 1.17 -2.09
C ILE A 249 -21.62 1.92 -1.12
N ASN A 250 -21.60 1.49 0.12
CA ASN A 250 -20.94 2.20 1.22
C ASN A 250 -19.43 1.90 1.36
N LEU A 251 -18.91 0.88 0.69
CA LEU A 251 -17.51 0.47 0.79
C LEU A 251 -16.74 0.78 -0.48
N VAL A 252 -15.63 1.51 -0.34
CA VAL A 252 -14.67 1.79 -1.41
C VAL A 252 -13.30 1.20 -1.04
N ILE A 253 -12.79 0.30 -1.86
CA ILE A 253 -11.52 -0.39 -1.71
C ILE A 253 -10.46 0.25 -2.59
N PHE A 254 -9.32 0.62 -1.99
CA PHE A 254 -8.18 1.25 -2.65
C PHE A 254 -6.96 0.34 -2.71
N GLY A 255 -6.08 0.62 -3.68
CA GLY A 255 -4.81 -0.07 -3.88
C GLY A 255 -3.62 0.56 -3.16
N ASP A 256 -3.84 1.36 -2.11
CA ASP A 256 -2.76 2.04 -1.41
C ASP A 256 -1.89 1.07 -0.62
N MET A 257 -0.59 1.14 -0.84
CA MET A 257 0.42 0.34 -0.13
C MET A 257 0.66 0.84 1.29
N LEU A 258 0.47 2.15 1.50
CA LEU A 258 0.54 2.81 2.78
C LEU A 258 -0.73 3.63 2.99
N SER A 259 -1.30 3.52 4.17
CA SER A 259 -2.32 4.45 4.61
C SER A 259 -1.67 5.55 5.46
N THR A 260 -2.07 6.79 5.22
CA THR A 260 -1.82 7.88 6.14
C THR A 260 -2.89 7.82 7.23
N GLY A 261 -2.49 7.62 8.48
CA GLY A 261 -3.41 7.54 9.61
C GLY A 261 -3.94 6.14 9.89
N SER A 262 -5.23 5.90 9.78
CA SER A 262 -5.84 4.62 10.11
C SER A 262 -5.42 3.53 9.12
N GLN A 263 -4.88 2.46 9.63
CA GLN A 263 -4.12 1.46 8.87
C GLN A 263 -4.95 0.70 7.84
N CYS A 264 -6.22 0.44 8.09
CA CYS A 264 -6.95 -0.53 7.29
C CYS A 264 -8.30 0.03 6.82
N ILE A 265 -9.25 0.23 7.70
CA ILE A 265 -10.58 0.74 7.38
C ILE A 265 -10.83 2.07 8.07
N THR A 266 -11.45 3.02 7.35
CA THR A 266 -11.76 4.36 7.85
C THR A 266 -13.20 4.70 7.50
N LYS A 267 -13.95 5.24 8.47
CA LYS A 267 -15.33 5.72 8.31
C LYS A 267 -15.31 7.20 7.91
N TYR A 268 -16.11 7.57 6.96
CA TYR A 268 -16.36 8.95 6.51
C TYR A 268 -17.87 9.21 6.55
N LYS A 269 -18.27 10.38 7.01
CA LYS A 269 -19.64 10.85 6.90
C LYS A 269 -19.77 11.75 5.69
N ILE A 270 -20.74 11.49 4.82
CA ILE A 270 -21.01 12.28 3.62
C ILE A 270 -22.46 12.77 3.69
N ASN A 271 -22.62 14.10 3.74
CA ASN A 271 -23.95 14.71 3.71
C ASN A 271 -24.66 14.41 2.40
N LYS A 272 -25.89 13.94 2.47
CA LYS A 272 -26.72 13.67 1.29
C LYS A 272 -27.05 14.94 0.49
N THR A 273 -27.03 16.10 1.15
CA THR A 273 -27.58 17.36 0.63
C THR A 273 -26.58 18.29 -0.05
N ILE A 274 -25.26 18.05 0.03
CA ILE A 274 -24.26 19.02 -0.47
C ILE A 274 -23.46 18.42 -1.62
N ASN A 275 -23.87 18.74 -2.84
CA ASN A 275 -22.98 18.83 -3.97
C ASN A 275 -21.97 19.98 -3.72
N ASN A 276 -20.69 19.68 -3.67
CA ASN A 276 -19.55 20.61 -3.61
C ASN A 276 -19.27 21.29 -2.25
N LYS A 277 -18.64 20.59 -1.33
CA LYS A 277 -17.61 21.19 -0.45
C LYS A 277 -16.91 20.10 0.37
N PHE A 278 -15.96 19.37 -0.19
CA PHE A 278 -14.87 18.81 0.59
C PHE A 278 -13.94 19.97 0.92
N ASN A 279 -14.29 20.75 1.95
CA ASN A 279 -13.55 21.93 2.35
C ASN A 279 -12.75 21.69 3.63
N LYS A 280 -11.49 22.03 3.52
CA LYS A 280 -10.62 22.71 4.50
C LYS A 280 -10.18 22.03 5.82
N ASP A 281 -10.72 20.92 6.29
CA ASP A 281 -10.39 20.48 7.66
C ASP A 281 -9.23 19.47 7.78
N ASN A 282 -8.63 19.05 6.66
CA ASN A 282 -7.44 18.19 6.67
C ASN A 282 -6.14 18.88 6.19
N GLU A 283 -6.14 20.18 5.97
CA GLU A 283 -4.92 20.91 5.56
C GLU A 283 -3.95 21.20 6.72
N ASN A 284 -4.35 20.94 7.98
CA ASN A 284 -3.54 21.29 9.15
C ASN A 284 -2.66 20.16 9.72
N ASN A 285 -2.57 19.01 9.08
CA ASN A 285 -1.78 17.88 9.61
C ASN A 285 -0.61 17.39 8.74
N GLU A 286 -0.30 18.02 7.61
CA GLU A 286 0.81 17.54 6.76
C GLU A 286 2.05 18.43 6.66
N ASP A 287 2.06 19.65 7.22
CA ASP A 287 3.22 20.55 7.11
C ASP A 287 3.58 21.26 8.42
N ASN A 288 4.06 20.54 9.44
CA ASN A 288 4.85 21.17 10.50
C ASN A 288 5.76 20.15 11.20
N ASN A 289 6.84 19.80 10.55
CA ASN A 289 8.05 19.33 11.20
C ASN A 289 9.26 20.03 10.58
N GLU A 290 9.34 21.33 10.75
CA GLU A 290 10.61 22.04 10.76
C GLU A 290 11.19 21.98 12.19
N VAL A 291 12.31 21.29 12.27
CA VAL A 291 13.14 21.24 13.48
C VAL A 291 13.69 22.65 13.71
N ASN A 292 13.20 23.34 14.73
CA ASN A 292 13.85 24.51 15.29
C ASN A 292 14.43 24.15 16.66
N GLU A 293 15.76 24.18 16.70
CA GLU A 293 16.55 24.24 17.93
C GLU A 293 16.23 25.54 18.65
N ASN A 294 15.43 25.49 19.71
CA ASN A 294 15.46 26.45 20.85
C ASN A 294 14.53 25.92 21.95
N ASN A 295 15.03 24.93 22.68
CA ASN A 295 14.39 24.41 23.87
C ASN A 295 14.87 25.20 25.09
N LYS A 296 14.11 26.23 25.53
CA LYS A 296 14.09 26.62 26.95
C LYS A 296 12.92 27.52 27.40
N GLU A 297 12.04 28.01 26.52
CA GLU A 297 10.92 28.89 26.96
C GLU A 297 9.50 28.29 26.73
N ILE A 298 9.38 26.99 26.46
CA ILE A 298 8.13 26.39 25.96
C ILE A 298 7.21 25.82 27.06
N ASN A 299 7.69 25.65 28.29
CA ASN A 299 6.89 24.96 29.32
C ASN A 299 5.81 25.79 30.01
N GLU A 300 5.85 27.12 29.97
CA GLU A 300 4.81 27.95 30.60
C GLU A 300 3.65 28.33 29.63
N ASN A 301 3.88 28.32 28.33
CA ASN A 301 2.85 28.63 27.33
C ASN A 301 1.95 27.43 26.96
N ASN A 302 2.42 26.22 27.14
CA ASN A 302 1.68 24.99 26.75
C ASN A 302 0.45 24.73 27.66
N ASN A 303 0.47 25.14 28.92
CA ASN A 303 -0.68 24.95 29.80
C ASN A 303 -1.83 25.91 29.48
N LYS A 304 -1.56 27.14 29.01
CA LYS A 304 -2.60 28.07 28.58
C LYS A 304 -3.22 27.75 27.24
N ILE A 305 -2.44 27.11 26.32
CA ILE A 305 -2.92 26.69 25.02
C ILE A 305 -3.84 25.48 25.16
N ASN A 306 -3.53 24.52 26.02
CA ASN A 306 -4.36 23.34 26.26
C ASN A 306 -5.70 23.67 26.92
N GLU A 307 -5.77 24.67 27.84
CA GLU A 307 -7.06 25.13 28.41
C GLU A 307 -7.94 25.85 27.38
N ASN A 308 -7.35 26.62 26.46
CA ASN A 308 -8.08 27.30 25.41
C ASN A 308 -8.55 26.35 24.27
N ASN A 309 -7.78 25.31 23.97
CA ASN A 309 -8.17 24.28 23.00
C ASN A 309 -9.29 23.39 23.56
N ASN A 310 -9.25 23.02 24.83
CA ASN A 310 -10.34 22.27 25.48
C ASN A 310 -11.64 23.10 25.58
N LYS A 311 -11.56 24.41 25.76
CA LYS A 311 -12.75 25.30 25.72
C LYS A 311 -13.29 25.50 24.31
N ARG A 312 -12.44 25.43 23.26
CA ARG A 312 -12.89 25.47 21.86
C ARG A 312 -13.49 24.14 21.40
N ILE A 313 -12.94 23.02 21.84
CA ILE A 313 -13.47 21.67 21.54
C ILE A 313 -14.85 21.49 22.18
N ASN A 314 -15.06 21.95 23.44
CA ASN A 314 -16.35 21.85 24.10
C ASN A 314 -17.41 22.82 23.55
N LYS A 315 -17.04 23.98 22.95
CA LYS A 315 -18.00 24.86 22.28
C LYS A 315 -18.40 24.42 20.88
N ASN A 316 -17.57 23.60 20.19
CA ASN A 316 -17.91 23.05 18.89
C ASN A 316 -18.76 21.77 18.99
N ASN A 317 -18.88 21.17 20.16
CA ASN A 317 -19.71 19.96 20.36
C ASN A 317 -21.18 20.27 20.74
N GLU A 318 -21.55 21.53 20.95
CA GLU A 318 -22.94 21.87 21.31
C GLU A 318 -23.86 22.24 20.12
N ASN A 319 -23.34 22.29 18.88
CA ASN A 319 -24.13 22.65 17.69
C ASN A 319 -23.99 21.69 16.51
N ASN A 320 -23.61 20.43 16.73
CA ASN A 320 -23.73 19.41 15.68
C ASN A 320 -25.13 18.79 15.78
N ASN A 321 -26.14 19.47 15.24
CA ASN A 321 -27.31 18.81 14.70
C ASN A 321 -26.81 17.92 13.56
N PHE A 322 -26.58 16.62 13.85
CA PHE A 322 -26.39 15.62 12.83
C PHE A 322 -27.71 15.49 12.09
N ASP A 323 -27.77 16.02 10.87
CA ASP A 323 -28.91 15.78 10.00
C ASP A 323 -29.05 14.26 9.83
N GLU A 324 -30.26 13.71 9.97
CA GLU A 324 -30.59 12.29 9.80
C GLU A 324 -30.23 11.75 8.38
N ASP A 325 -29.67 12.60 7.52
CA ASP A 325 -29.36 12.37 6.12
C ASP A 325 -27.87 12.03 5.85
N ASP A 326 -27.02 11.92 6.87
CA ASP A 326 -25.60 11.56 6.70
C ASP A 326 -25.45 10.06 6.35
N LEU A 327 -24.75 9.79 5.23
CA LEU A 327 -24.41 8.42 4.84
C LEU A 327 -23.01 8.06 5.31
N ASP A 328 -22.91 6.95 6.04
CA ASP A 328 -21.61 6.38 6.40
C ASP A 328 -20.96 5.71 5.18
N MET A 329 -19.79 6.17 4.81
CA MET A 329 -18.95 5.59 3.77
C MET A 329 -17.68 5.03 4.37
N PHE A 330 -17.20 3.92 3.84
CA PHE A 330 -16.02 3.23 4.35
C PHE A 330 -14.93 3.17 3.28
N ARG A 331 -13.71 3.50 3.68
CA ARG A 331 -12.50 3.31 2.87
C ARG A 331 -11.71 2.13 3.40
N LEU A 332 -11.37 1.18 2.52
CA LEU A 332 -10.50 0.05 2.84
C LEU A 332 -9.25 0.09 1.96
N ASN A 333 -8.07 0.19 2.57
CA ASN A 333 -6.78 0.13 1.87
C ASN A 333 -6.23 -1.30 1.92
N LEU A 334 -6.58 -2.15 0.96
CA LEU A 334 -6.36 -3.59 1.02
C LEU A 334 -4.87 -3.99 1.07
N PRO A 335 -3.97 -3.46 0.20
CA PRO A 335 -2.55 -3.78 0.29
C PRO A 335 -1.89 -3.31 1.59
N ALA A 336 -2.27 -2.12 2.08
CA ALA A 336 -1.77 -1.59 3.35
C ALA A 336 -2.23 -2.44 4.54
N THR A 337 -3.49 -2.88 4.54
CA THR A 337 -4.07 -3.77 5.58
C THR A 337 -3.31 -5.08 5.68
N LEU A 338 -3.06 -5.71 4.54
CA LEU A 338 -2.35 -6.99 4.45
C LEU A 338 -0.82 -6.84 4.53
N SER A 339 -0.30 -5.62 4.63
CA SER A 339 1.14 -5.31 4.66
C SER A 339 1.94 -6.02 3.57
N VAL A 340 1.40 -6.05 2.34
CA VAL A 340 2.03 -6.70 1.20
C VAL A 340 3.15 -5.85 0.61
N GLY A 341 4.22 -6.51 0.13
CA GLY A 341 5.28 -5.85 -0.64
C GLY A 341 5.02 -5.92 -2.15
N LYS A 342 5.78 -5.15 -2.93
CA LYS A 342 5.64 -5.12 -4.41
C LYS A 342 5.86 -6.48 -5.06
N GLU A 343 6.85 -7.26 -4.60
CA GLU A 343 7.11 -8.60 -5.11
C GLU A 343 5.93 -9.55 -4.88
N GLU A 344 5.33 -9.47 -3.69
CA GLU A 344 4.17 -10.28 -3.33
C GLU A 344 2.95 -9.91 -4.21
N ILE A 345 2.74 -8.60 -4.46
CA ILE A 345 1.71 -8.12 -5.40
C ILE A 345 1.96 -8.66 -6.80
N LYS A 346 3.17 -8.48 -7.34
CA LYS A 346 3.54 -8.94 -8.69
C LYS A 346 3.29 -10.43 -8.84
N LYS A 347 3.70 -11.26 -7.86
CA LYS A 347 3.49 -12.72 -7.86
C LYS A 347 2.01 -13.07 -8.02
N ASN A 348 1.13 -12.39 -7.29
CA ASN A 348 -0.30 -12.70 -7.29
C ASN A 348 -1.05 -12.26 -8.55
N ILE A 349 -0.54 -11.24 -9.26
CA ILE A 349 -1.16 -10.77 -10.50
C ILE A 349 -0.49 -11.28 -11.78
N LEU A 350 0.66 -11.98 -11.67
CA LEU A 350 1.47 -12.46 -12.82
C LEU A 350 0.63 -13.28 -13.79
N LYS A 351 -0.24 -14.15 -13.31
CA LYS A 351 -1.09 -15.03 -14.13
C LYS A 351 -2.04 -14.28 -15.07
N TYR A 352 -2.35 -13.02 -14.77
CA TYR A 352 -3.24 -12.20 -15.62
C TYR A 352 -2.49 -11.52 -16.77
N ASN A 353 -1.16 -11.70 -16.87
CA ASN A 353 -0.32 -11.17 -17.95
C ASN A 353 -0.60 -9.69 -18.25
N LEU A 354 -0.74 -8.86 -17.21
CA LEU A 354 -0.93 -7.42 -17.36
C LEU A 354 0.37 -6.79 -17.85
N GLU A 355 0.24 -5.81 -18.75
CA GLU A 355 1.40 -5.08 -19.25
C GLU A 355 2.09 -4.33 -18.10
N GLN A 356 3.39 -4.57 -17.94
CA GLN A 356 4.19 -3.88 -16.92
C GLN A 356 4.54 -2.47 -17.42
N ILE A 357 4.01 -1.48 -16.73
CA ILE A 357 4.29 -0.09 -17.04
C ILE A 357 5.56 0.30 -16.30
N LYS A 358 6.59 0.66 -17.06
CA LYS A 358 7.89 1.07 -16.52
C LYS A 358 7.82 2.50 -15.99
N GLY A 359 8.51 2.75 -14.89
CA GLY A 359 8.64 4.09 -14.30
C GLY A 359 7.82 4.27 -13.03
N PHE A 360 7.86 5.48 -12.50
CA PHE A 360 7.18 5.88 -11.28
C PHE A 360 6.09 6.92 -11.60
N GLY A 361 4.84 6.61 -11.23
CA GLY A 361 3.72 7.51 -11.40
C GLY A 361 3.12 7.52 -12.81
N CYS A 362 2.40 8.59 -13.12
CA CYS A 362 1.73 8.80 -14.41
C CYS A 362 2.55 9.71 -15.35
N PRO A 363 2.22 9.82 -16.64
CA PRO A 363 2.91 10.72 -17.55
C PRO A 363 2.89 12.19 -17.12
N LEU A 364 1.80 12.69 -16.52
CA LEU A 364 1.76 14.06 -15.99
C LEU A 364 2.85 14.30 -14.94
N LEU A 365 3.05 13.34 -14.03
CA LEU A 365 4.10 13.43 -13.02
C LEU A 365 5.50 13.44 -13.67
N TYR A 366 5.71 12.60 -14.69
CA TYR A 366 6.96 12.56 -15.43
C TYR A 366 7.25 13.91 -16.11
N GLU A 367 6.30 14.49 -16.83
CA GLU A 367 6.47 15.80 -17.47
C GLU A 367 6.70 16.92 -16.44
N SER A 368 5.98 16.88 -15.32
CA SER A 368 6.20 17.84 -14.22
C SER A 368 7.60 17.74 -13.63
N HIS A 369 8.13 16.52 -13.43
CA HIS A 369 9.51 16.30 -12.95
C HIS A 369 10.57 16.76 -13.94
N LYS A 370 10.32 16.61 -15.24
CA LYS A 370 11.21 17.05 -16.30
C LYS A 370 11.31 18.57 -16.34
N LYS A 371 10.17 19.23 -16.28
CA LYS A 371 10.09 20.70 -16.34
C LYS A 371 10.49 21.37 -15.02
N TYR A 372 10.14 20.78 -13.89
CA TYR A 372 10.36 21.30 -12.54
C TYR A 372 11.07 20.25 -11.66
N PRO A 373 12.41 20.16 -11.72
CA PRO A 373 13.18 19.14 -11.02
C PRO A 373 12.97 19.08 -9.50
N TYR A 374 12.59 20.20 -8.86
CA TYR A 374 12.29 20.23 -7.42
C TYR A 374 11.09 19.35 -7.02
N PHE A 375 10.16 19.05 -7.93
CA PHE A 375 9.07 18.13 -7.67
C PHE A 375 9.52 16.67 -7.42
N LYS A 376 10.70 16.29 -7.91
CA LYS A 376 11.30 14.97 -7.63
C LYS A 376 11.44 14.70 -6.14
N LYS A 377 11.64 15.75 -5.32
CA LYS A 377 11.74 15.65 -3.85
C LYS A 377 10.54 14.93 -3.25
N PHE A 378 9.33 15.29 -3.64
CA PHE A 378 8.10 14.69 -3.10
C PHE A 378 7.95 13.21 -3.47
N SER A 379 8.28 12.87 -4.73
CA SER A 379 8.27 11.47 -5.18
C SER A 379 9.35 10.64 -4.49
N ILE A 380 10.55 11.18 -4.27
CA ILE A 380 11.61 10.52 -3.51
C ILE A 380 11.17 10.29 -2.07
N GLN A 381 10.57 11.28 -1.41
CA GLN A 381 10.03 11.13 -0.06
C GLN A 381 8.98 10.01 0.02
N ARG A 382 8.11 9.91 -0.98
CA ARG A 382 7.13 8.81 -1.06
C ARG A 382 7.82 7.45 -1.19
N ILE A 383 8.78 7.31 -2.11
CA ILE A 383 9.56 6.08 -2.29
C ILE A 383 10.26 5.68 -0.98
N LEU A 384 10.88 6.64 -0.29
CA LEU A 384 11.57 6.38 0.98
C LEU A 384 10.59 5.98 2.10
N ARG A 385 9.37 6.52 2.13
CA ARG A 385 8.33 6.06 3.08
C ARG A 385 7.91 4.61 2.80
N GLU A 386 7.68 4.25 1.55
CA GLU A 386 7.35 2.89 1.13
C GLU A 386 8.49 1.91 1.48
N THR A 387 9.75 2.32 1.29
CA THR A 387 10.92 1.52 1.65
C THR A 387 11.05 1.31 3.16
N ARG A 388 10.85 2.37 3.95
CA ARG A 388 10.90 2.27 5.43
C ARG A 388 9.80 1.38 5.99
N SER A 389 8.65 1.34 5.35
CA SER A 389 7.53 0.49 5.77
C SER A 389 7.66 -0.98 5.32
N GLY A 390 8.67 -1.31 4.54
CA GLY A 390 8.84 -2.66 3.97
C GLY A 390 7.89 -2.96 2.80
N ALA A 391 7.21 -1.94 2.26
CA ALA A 391 6.37 -2.10 1.06
C ALA A 391 7.22 -2.17 -0.22
N LEU A 392 8.39 -1.55 -0.21
CA LEU A 392 9.33 -1.49 -1.33
C LEU A 392 10.73 -1.91 -0.87
N GLU A 393 11.37 -2.78 -1.61
CA GLU A 393 12.75 -3.18 -1.34
C GLU A 393 13.74 -2.03 -1.63
N PRO A 394 14.84 -1.90 -0.85
CA PRO A 394 15.82 -0.83 -1.05
C PRO A 394 16.43 -0.78 -2.46
N GLY A 395 16.64 -1.93 -3.11
CA GLY A 395 17.15 -2.00 -4.48
C GLY A 395 16.15 -1.43 -5.48
N GLU A 396 14.88 -1.81 -5.38
CA GLU A 396 13.81 -1.26 -6.22
C GLU A 396 13.64 0.26 -5.98
N ALA A 397 13.71 0.71 -4.72
CA ALA A 397 13.65 2.13 -4.39
C ALA A 397 14.77 2.92 -5.07
N LEU A 398 15.98 2.39 -5.04
CA LEU A 398 17.14 3.00 -5.69
C LEU A 398 16.93 3.09 -7.21
N ASP A 399 16.47 2.03 -7.85
CA ASP A 399 16.20 2.01 -9.30
C ASP A 399 15.11 3.03 -9.68
N LEU A 400 14.04 3.17 -8.88
CA LEU A 400 13.00 4.18 -9.08
C LEU A 400 13.56 5.60 -8.93
N ILE A 401 14.37 5.87 -7.90
CA ILE A 401 14.99 7.18 -7.70
C ILE A 401 15.95 7.49 -8.86
N TRP A 402 16.80 6.54 -9.27
CA TRP A 402 17.68 6.70 -10.41
C TRP A 402 16.93 6.96 -11.71
N SER A 403 15.74 6.42 -11.91
CA SER A 403 14.93 6.67 -13.10
C SER A 403 14.59 8.14 -13.31
N PHE A 404 14.53 8.94 -12.22
CA PHE A 404 14.31 10.40 -12.32
C PHE A 404 15.51 11.19 -12.84
N TYR A 405 16.69 10.59 -12.83
CA TYR A 405 17.96 11.24 -13.22
C TYR A 405 18.60 10.62 -14.46
N ARG A 406 18.05 9.52 -14.97
CA ARG A 406 18.46 9.01 -16.27
C ARG A 406 17.96 10.00 -17.32
N THR A 407 18.88 10.84 -17.80
CA THR A 407 18.62 11.66 -18.97
C THR A 407 18.37 10.71 -20.14
N GLU A 408 17.29 10.93 -20.85
CA GLU A 408 17.05 10.30 -22.12
C GLU A 408 18.27 10.59 -23.04
N LYS A 409 19.00 9.52 -23.42
CA LYS A 409 19.98 9.59 -24.48
C LYS A 409 19.26 9.44 -25.79
#